data_7e1392202d65bdb1c1c088cd19168946
#
_entry.id   7e1392202d65bdb1c1c088cd19168946
#
_cell.length_a   1.000
_cell.length_b   1.000
_cell.length_c   1.000
_cell.angle_alpha   90.00
_cell.angle_beta   90.00
_cell.angle_gamma   90.00
#
_symmetry.space_group_name_H-M   'P 1'
#
loop_
_entity.id
_entity.type
_entity.pdbx_description
1 polymer ?
#
loop_
_entity_poly.entity_id
_entity_poly.type
_entity_poly.pdbx_seq_one_letter_code
_entity_poly.pdbx_strand_id
1 'polypeptide(L)'
;AGAAAEKLAAERAAAAEALQKAEENVTRCDNIKSGLALKLESRRRQQAEAAEALQKADRDRSNTAQRIRILEDLEKNLDGYQQSVKAVMRAAEAHRLRGVIGPVAGILTVRKGYETAIETALGFALQNLVVENERDARAAIAFLKESRAGRATFLPLDTVQGHRFTGPLTGTAEVAADLVEVDARYQNIVDNLLGRIIVVDDLTEASAVAKRLSYRNRIVTLDGQVVNAGGSFTGGS
;
A
#
# COMPACT_ATOMS: atom_id res chain seq x y z
N ALA A 1 0.56 81.06 61.91
CA ALA A 1 1.03 80.81 60.57
C ALA A 1 1.77 79.41 60.43
N GLY A 2 2.45 78.90 61.48
CA GLY A 2 3.21 77.64 61.38
C GLY A 2 2.34 76.37 61.23
N ALA A 3 1.29 76.23 62.08
CA ALA A 3 0.49 75.00 62.06
C ALA A 3 -0.33 74.84 60.80
N ALA A 4 -0.75 75.86 60.11
CA ALA A 4 -1.42 75.78 58.83
C ALA A 4 -0.43 75.34 57.67
N ALA A 5 0.81 75.80 57.73
CA ALA A 5 1.85 75.38 56.78
C ALA A 5 2.23 73.92 56.95
N GLU A 6 2.34 73.45 58.20
CA GLU A 6 2.60 72.01 58.47
C GLU A 6 1.46 71.13 58.03
N LYS A 7 0.19 71.51 58.23
CA LYS A 7 -0.96 70.76 57.75
C LYS A 7 -0.97 70.67 56.19
N LEU A 8 -0.71 71.76 55.51
CA LEU A 8 -0.62 71.80 54.07
C LEU A 8 0.53 70.94 53.51
N ALA A 9 1.66 70.93 54.19
CA ALA A 9 2.82 70.08 53.85
C ALA A 9 2.50 68.61 54.03
N ALA A 10 1.79 68.23 55.14
CA ALA A 10 1.32 66.84 55.33
C ALA A 10 0.30 66.39 54.27
N GLU A 11 -0.68 67.28 53.97
CA GLU A 11 -1.65 66.97 52.90
C GLU A 11 -0.98 66.82 51.53
N ARG A 12 -0.01 67.64 51.23
CA ARG A 12 0.79 67.53 50.00
C ARG A 12 1.59 66.22 49.94
N ALA A 13 2.21 65.85 51.02
CA ALA A 13 2.95 64.59 51.11
C ALA A 13 2.04 63.37 50.92
N ALA A 14 0.86 63.36 51.56
CA ALA A 14 -0.13 62.30 51.38
C ALA A 14 -0.68 62.22 49.99
N ALA A 15 -0.94 63.38 49.35
CA ALA A 15 -1.37 63.41 47.94
C ALA A 15 -0.26 62.93 46.97
N ALA A 16 0.98 63.26 47.22
CA ALA A 16 2.14 62.76 46.42
C ALA A 16 2.31 61.26 46.54
N GLU A 17 2.17 60.71 47.77
CA GLU A 17 2.21 59.25 47.98
C GLU A 17 1.03 58.53 47.29
N ALA A 18 -0.18 59.11 47.37
CA ALA A 18 -1.34 58.54 46.67
C ALA A 18 -1.20 58.58 45.16
N LEU A 19 -0.61 59.68 44.61
CA LEU A 19 -0.30 59.80 43.18
C LEU A 19 0.71 58.72 42.75
N GLN A 20 1.80 58.60 43.50
CA GLN A 20 2.83 57.57 43.19
C GLN A 20 2.24 56.16 43.18
N LYS A 21 1.42 55.79 44.17
CA LYS A 21 0.72 54.49 44.22
C LYS A 21 -0.21 54.29 43.03
N ALA A 22 -0.90 55.32 42.61
CA ALA A 22 -1.79 55.27 41.43
C ALA A 22 -0.99 55.04 40.14
N GLU A 23 0.12 55.74 39.97
CA GLU A 23 1.03 55.57 38.81
C GLU A 23 1.66 54.15 38.76
N GLU A 24 2.08 53.63 39.93
CA GLU A 24 2.57 52.25 40.03
C GLU A 24 1.48 51.25 39.65
N ASN A 25 0.24 51.47 40.08
CA ASN A 25 -0.88 50.59 39.72
C ASN A 25 -1.20 50.67 38.22
N VAL A 26 -1.20 51.87 37.62
CA VAL A 26 -1.39 52.00 36.16
C VAL A 26 -0.30 51.24 35.41
N THR A 27 0.96 51.45 35.77
CA THR A 27 2.08 50.73 35.16
C THR A 27 1.93 49.21 35.27
N ARG A 28 1.50 48.73 36.44
CA ARG A 28 1.24 47.27 36.66
C ARG A 28 0.12 46.77 35.77
N CYS A 29 -1.00 47.51 35.69
CA CYS A 29 -2.12 47.17 34.81
C CYS A 29 -1.74 47.13 33.35
N ASP A 30 -0.94 48.09 32.87
CA ASP A 30 -0.47 48.14 31.50
C ASP A 30 0.48 46.95 31.17
N ASN A 31 1.35 46.58 32.09
CA ASN A 31 2.20 45.38 31.94
C ASN A 31 1.37 44.11 31.88
N ILE A 32 0.38 43.96 32.75
CA ILE A 32 -0.54 42.80 32.72
C ILE A 32 -1.32 42.75 31.40
N LYS A 33 -1.88 43.86 30.97
CA LYS A 33 -2.63 44.01 29.72
C LYS A 33 -1.75 43.61 28.52
N SER A 34 -0.53 44.11 28.45
CA SER A 34 0.43 43.77 27.39
C SER A 34 0.77 42.28 27.39
N GLY A 35 1.04 41.71 28.57
CA GLY A 35 1.33 40.28 28.71
C GLY A 35 0.13 39.37 28.28
N LEU A 36 -1.10 39.81 28.63
CA LEU A 36 -2.31 39.09 28.21
C LEU A 36 -2.54 39.23 26.69
N ALA A 37 -2.29 40.38 26.11
CA ALA A 37 -2.39 40.59 24.67
C ALA A 37 -1.46 39.63 23.89
N LEU A 38 -0.21 39.55 24.30
CA LEU A 38 0.76 38.62 23.70
C LEU A 38 0.34 37.15 23.86
N LYS A 39 -0.17 36.77 25.04
CA LYS A 39 -0.68 35.41 25.24
C LYS A 39 -1.89 35.11 24.34
N LEU A 40 -2.80 36.08 24.19
CA LEU A 40 -3.98 35.93 23.35
C LEU A 40 -3.58 35.76 21.87
N GLU A 41 -2.65 36.55 21.40
CA GLU A 41 -2.12 36.46 20.03
C GLU A 41 -1.46 35.10 19.78
N SER A 42 -0.60 34.66 20.69
CA SER A 42 0.03 33.32 20.61
C SER A 42 -1.02 32.19 20.57
N ARG A 43 -2.07 32.27 21.42
CA ARG A 43 -3.15 31.28 21.43
C ARG A 43 -3.98 31.30 20.15
N ARG A 44 -4.28 32.47 19.62
CA ARG A 44 -4.98 32.59 18.33
C ARG A 44 -4.18 31.98 17.18
N ARG A 45 -2.86 32.21 17.17
CA ARG A 45 -1.98 31.59 16.18
C ARG A 45 -1.97 30.06 16.29
N GLN A 46 -1.80 29.53 17.50
CA GLN A 46 -1.87 28.07 17.75
C GLN A 46 -3.20 27.47 17.32
N GLN A 47 -4.29 28.15 17.60
CA GLN A 47 -5.64 27.73 17.20
C GLN A 47 -5.79 27.71 15.67
N ALA A 48 -5.29 28.71 14.97
CA ALA A 48 -5.32 28.74 13.51
C ALA A 48 -4.49 27.60 12.89
N GLU A 49 -3.27 27.40 13.39
CA GLU A 49 -2.38 26.31 12.94
C GLU A 49 -3.03 24.92 13.19
N ALA A 50 -3.64 24.73 14.36
CA ALA A 50 -4.34 23.48 14.68
C ALA A 50 -5.58 23.26 13.81
N ALA A 51 -6.35 24.32 13.52
CA ALA A 51 -7.51 24.25 12.65
C ALA A 51 -7.12 23.89 11.19
N GLU A 52 -6.05 24.46 10.69
CA GLU A 52 -5.51 24.14 9.37
C GLU A 52 -5.01 22.69 9.29
N ALA A 53 -4.27 22.23 10.31
CA ALA A 53 -3.82 20.85 10.41
C ALA A 53 -4.98 19.87 10.47
N LEU A 54 -6.03 20.16 11.24
CA LEU A 54 -7.23 19.34 11.31
C LEU A 54 -7.94 19.27 9.95
N GLN A 55 -8.11 20.40 9.27
CA GLN A 55 -8.75 20.44 7.96
C GLN A 55 -7.98 19.62 6.92
N LYS A 56 -6.64 19.68 6.95
CA LYS A 56 -5.79 18.88 6.09
C LYS A 56 -5.96 17.38 6.39
N ALA A 57 -5.89 17.00 7.66
CA ALA A 57 -6.05 15.60 8.08
C ALA A 57 -7.44 15.04 7.70
N ASP A 58 -8.51 15.82 7.83
CA ASP A 58 -9.85 15.39 7.42
C ASP A 58 -9.98 15.21 5.89
N ARG A 59 -9.36 16.08 5.10
CA ARG A 59 -9.29 15.90 3.63
C ARG A 59 -8.54 14.63 3.26
N ASP A 60 -7.36 14.40 3.85
CA ASP A 60 -6.53 13.22 3.58
C ASP A 60 -7.28 11.94 3.98
N ARG A 61 -7.95 11.94 5.13
CA ARG A 61 -8.80 10.84 5.59
C ARG A 61 -9.95 10.55 4.61
N SER A 62 -10.65 11.61 4.17
CA SER A 62 -11.77 11.47 3.24
C SER A 62 -11.32 10.90 1.88
N ASN A 63 -10.22 11.42 1.34
CA ASN A 63 -9.63 10.94 0.08
C ASN A 63 -9.19 9.47 0.19
N THR A 64 -8.56 9.11 1.31
CA THR A 64 -8.13 7.72 1.56
C THR A 64 -9.34 6.79 1.69
N ALA A 65 -10.37 7.18 2.44
CA ALA A 65 -11.59 6.40 2.58
C ALA A 65 -12.33 6.20 1.24
N GLN A 66 -12.36 7.24 0.40
CA GLN A 66 -12.93 7.12 -0.95
C GLN A 66 -12.12 6.16 -1.82
N ARG A 67 -10.79 6.24 -1.75
CA ARG A 67 -9.90 5.33 -2.49
C ARG A 67 -10.06 3.88 -2.06
N ILE A 68 -10.19 3.64 -0.77
CA ILE A 68 -10.47 2.30 -0.22
C ILE A 68 -11.77 1.75 -0.80
N ARG A 69 -12.88 2.52 -0.75
CA ARG A 69 -14.18 2.08 -1.31
C ARG A 69 -14.08 1.72 -2.80
N ILE A 70 -13.39 2.54 -3.58
CA ILE A 70 -13.20 2.25 -5.02
C ILE A 70 -12.45 0.93 -5.22
N LEU A 71 -11.38 0.69 -4.44
CA LEU A 71 -10.61 -0.54 -4.53
C LEU A 71 -11.42 -1.76 -4.07
N GLU A 72 -12.19 -1.65 -2.99
CA GLU A 72 -13.11 -2.70 -2.52
C GLU A 72 -14.19 -3.02 -3.58
N ASP A 73 -14.75 -2.00 -4.24
CA ASP A 73 -15.74 -2.20 -5.30
C ASP A 73 -15.12 -2.88 -6.54
N LEU A 74 -13.89 -2.50 -6.93
CA LEU A 74 -13.15 -3.15 -8.01
C LEU A 74 -12.86 -4.62 -7.69
N GLU A 75 -12.43 -4.91 -6.47
CA GLU A 75 -12.18 -6.28 -5.99
C GLU A 75 -13.48 -7.10 -5.99
N LYS A 76 -14.55 -6.58 -5.40
CA LYS A 76 -15.86 -7.25 -5.33
C LYS A 76 -16.46 -7.53 -6.72
N ASN A 77 -16.28 -6.62 -7.66
CA ASN A 77 -16.76 -6.79 -9.03
C ASN A 77 -15.82 -7.65 -9.88
N LEU A 78 -14.68 -8.09 -9.32
CA LEU A 78 -13.63 -8.80 -10.04
C LEU A 78 -13.17 -8.03 -11.29
N ASP A 79 -13.11 -6.69 -11.21
CA ASP A 79 -12.69 -5.87 -12.35
C ASP A 79 -11.23 -6.17 -12.69
N GLY A 80 -10.95 -6.25 -14.00
CA GLY A 80 -9.65 -6.74 -14.50
C GLY A 80 -9.59 -8.24 -14.77
N TYR A 81 -10.52 -9.06 -14.21
CA TYR A 81 -10.56 -10.49 -14.53
C TYR A 81 -11.36 -10.79 -15.81
N GLN A 82 -10.95 -11.84 -16.52
CA GLN A 82 -11.68 -12.34 -17.70
C GLN A 82 -13.08 -12.80 -17.31
N GLN A 83 -14.00 -12.73 -18.27
CA GLN A 83 -15.40 -13.13 -18.08
C GLN A 83 -15.54 -14.59 -17.59
N SER A 84 -14.68 -15.50 -18.04
CA SER A 84 -14.66 -16.89 -17.61
C SER A 84 -14.30 -17.03 -16.13
N VAL A 85 -13.31 -16.27 -15.65
CA VAL A 85 -12.90 -16.26 -14.24
C VAL A 85 -14.03 -15.71 -13.38
N LYS A 86 -14.62 -14.57 -13.77
CA LYS A 86 -15.78 -13.98 -13.09
C LYS A 86 -16.96 -14.96 -12.99
N ALA A 87 -17.24 -15.69 -14.08
CA ALA A 87 -18.32 -16.66 -14.10
C ALA A 87 -18.10 -17.81 -13.11
N VAL A 88 -16.88 -18.36 -13.04
CA VAL A 88 -16.53 -19.42 -12.11
C VAL A 88 -16.59 -18.92 -10.67
N MET A 89 -16.02 -17.74 -10.37
CA MET A 89 -16.03 -17.18 -9.02
C MET A 89 -17.46 -16.93 -8.52
N ARG A 90 -18.33 -16.32 -9.34
CA ARG A 90 -19.74 -16.13 -8.99
C ARG A 90 -20.50 -17.45 -8.81
N ALA A 91 -20.19 -18.47 -9.61
CA ALA A 91 -20.79 -19.80 -9.44
C ALA A 91 -20.32 -20.50 -8.15
N ALA A 92 -19.08 -20.27 -7.75
CA ALA A 92 -18.53 -20.76 -6.48
C ALA A 92 -19.18 -20.04 -5.28
N GLU A 93 -19.31 -18.74 -5.31
CA GLU A 93 -20.03 -17.93 -4.29
C GLU A 93 -21.49 -18.37 -4.14
N ALA A 94 -22.15 -18.68 -5.26
CA ALA A 94 -23.51 -19.21 -5.29
C ALA A 94 -23.60 -20.71 -4.93
N HIS A 95 -22.52 -21.34 -4.47
CA HIS A 95 -22.40 -22.77 -4.13
C HIS A 95 -22.77 -23.74 -5.28
N ARG A 96 -22.74 -23.28 -6.53
CA ARG A 96 -22.96 -24.11 -7.72
C ARG A 96 -21.72 -24.89 -8.14
N LEU A 97 -20.55 -24.36 -7.82
CA LEU A 97 -19.26 -25.03 -7.96
C LEU A 97 -18.61 -25.20 -6.58
N ARG A 98 -18.03 -26.36 -6.33
CA ARG A 98 -17.29 -26.66 -5.10
C ARG A 98 -15.80 -26.71 -5.37
N GLY A 99 -14.99 -26.55 -4.33
CA GLY A 99 -13.55 -26.69 -4.40
C GLY A 99 -12.83 -25.60 -5.19
N VAL A 100 -13.50 -24.50 -5.56
CA VAL A 100 -12.85 -23.32 -6.14
C VAL A 100 -12.29 -22.48 -5.01
N ILE A 101 -10.96 -22.30 -4.98
CA ILE A 101 -10.26 -21.51 -3.96
C ILE A 101 -10.21 -20.05 -4.38
N GLY A 102 -9.77 -19.79 -5.61
CA GLY A 102 -9.69 -18.43 -6.14
C GLY A 102 -8.59 -18.29 -7.20
N PRO A 103 -8.41 -17.07 -7.73
CA PRO A 103 -7.34 -16.78 -8.67
C PRO A 103 -5.98 -16.79 -7.97
N VAL A 104 -4.91 -17.07 -8.74
CA VAL A 104 -3.52 -17.04 -8.25
C VAL A 104 -3.18 -15.72 -7.59
N ALA A 105 -3.64 -14.60 -8.13
CA ALA A 105 -3.44 -13.28 -7.54
C ALA A 105 -3.94 -13.16 -6.08
N GLY A 106 -4.94 -13.95 -5.69
CA GLY A 106 -5.54 -13.92 -4.34
C GLY A 106 -4.86 -14.83 -3.31
N ILE A 107 -3.94 -15.71 -3.72
CA ILE A 107 -3.30 -16.68 -2.80
C ILE A 107 -1.86 -16.33 -2.42
N LEU A 108 -1.25 -15.32 -3.02
CA LEU A 108 0.14 -14.95 -2.80
C LEU A 108 0.28 -13.48 -2.36
N THR A 109 1.31 -13.22 -1.58
CA THR A 109 1.74 -11.87 -1.21
C THR A 109 3.14 -11.64 -1.76
N VAL A 110 3.34 -10.56 -2.50
CA VAL A 110 4.64 -10.24 -3.11
C VAL A 110 5.50 -9.46 -2.13
N ARG A 111 6.78 -9.78 -2.04
CA ARG A 111 7.76 -9.02 -1.28
C ARG A 111 7.87 -7.60 -1.85
N LYS A 112 7.86 -6.60 -0.96
CA LYS A 112 7.91 -5.18 -1.33
C LYS A 112 9.08 -4.87 -2.26
N GLY A 113 8.78 -4.18 -3.38
CA GLY A 113 9.74 -3.79 -4.41
C GLY A 113 9.85 -4.77 -5.58
N TYR A 114 9.17 -5.94 -5.50
CA TYR A 114 9.18 -6.95 -6.55
C TYR A 114 7.84 -7.09 -7.30
N GLU A 115 6.89 -6.20 -6.99
CA GLU A 115 5.51 -6.29 -7.51
C GLU A 115 5.47 -6.33 -9.04
N THR A 116 6.16 -5.40 -9.70
CA THR A 116 6.21 -5.33 -11.17
C THR A 116 6.87 -6.56 -11.78
N ALA A 117 7.98 -7.05 -11.17
CA ALA A 117 8.68 -8.23 -11.65
C ALA A 117 7.82 -9.48 -11.55
N ILE A 118 7.11 -9.69 -10.43
CA ILE A 118 6.25 -10.85 -10.22
C ILE A 118 5.00 -10.77 -11.09
N GLU A 119 4.38 -9.60 -11.22
CA GLU A 119 3.26 -9.38 -12.13
C GLU A 119 3.66 -9.72 -13.58
N THR A 120 4.82 -9.26 -14.04
CA THR A 120 5.37 -9.57 -15.36
C THR A 120 5.71 -11.06 -15.50
N ALA A 121 6.28 -11.68 -14.46
CA ALA A 121 6.60 -13.09 -14.45
C ALA A 121 5.36 -13.97 -14.61
N LEU A 122 4.30 -13.67 -13.88
CA LEU A 122 3.03 -14.41 -13.90
C LEU A 122 2.18 -14.05 -15.13
N GLY A 123 2.13 -12.78 -15.50
CA GLY A 123 1.29 -12.31 -16.60
C GLY A 123 -0.15 -12.83 -16.48
N PHE A 124 -0.66 -13.48 -17.52
CA PHE A 124 -2.01 -14.05 -17.53
C PHE A 124 -2.23 -15.15 -16.48
N ALA A 125 -1.18 -15.78 -15.95
CA ALA A 125 -1.31 -16.81 -14.92
C ALA A 125 -1.84 -16.26 -13.59
N LEU A 126 -1.79 -14.95 -13.34
CA LEU A 126 -2.46 -14.30 -12.22
C LEU A 126 -3.96 -14.61 -12.14
N GLN A 127 -4.59 -14.83 -13.29
CA GLN A 127 -6.00 -15.14 -13.42
C GLN A 127 -6.32 -16.64 -13.41
N ASN A 128 -5.31 -17.52 -13.39
CA ASN A 128 -5.54 -18.96 -13.28
C ASN A 128 -6.23 -19.28 -11.95
N LEU A 129 -7.18 -20.19 -11.99
CA LEU A 129 -8.01 -20.55 -10.84
C LEU A 129 -7.43 -21.75 -10.10
N VAL A 130 -7.10 -21.56 -8.84
CA VAL A 130 -6.69 -22.65 -7.95
C VAL A 130 -7.92 -23.40 -7.47
N VAL A 131 -7.90 -24.71 -7.54
CA VAL A 131 -8.98 -25.59 -7.12
C VAL A 131 -8.45 -26.74 -6.25
N GLU A 132 -9.29 -27.32 -5.42
CA GLU A 132 -8.90 -28.35 -4.46
C GLU A 132 -8.35 -29.62 -5.15
N ASN A 133 -8.96 -30.05 -6.26
CA ASN A 133 -8.58 -31.29 -6.94
C ASN A 133 -9.00 -31.30 -8.42
N GLU A 134 -8.55 -32.31 -9.14
CA GLU A 134 -8.86 -32.52 -10.56
C GLU A 134 -10.36 -32.62 -10.84
N ARG A 135 -11.13 -33.26 -9.97
CA ARG A 135 -12.59 -33.41 -10.14
C ARG A 135 -13.27 -32.04 -10.14
N ASP A 136 -12.88 -31.15 -9.24
CA ASP A 136 -13.46 -29.82 -9.14
C ASP A 136 -13.06 -28.95 -10.35
N ALA A 137 -11.83 -29.12 -10.88
CA ALA A 137 -11.43 -28.49 -12.14
C ALA A 137 -12.30 -28.96 -13.32
N ARG A 138 -12.56 -30.24 -13.43
CA ARG A 138 -13.45 -30.82 -14.49
C ARG A 138 -14.86 -30.27 -14.39
N ALA A 139 -15.40 -30.16 -13.18
CA ALA A 139 -16.72 -29.60 -12.94
C ALA A 139 -16.80 -28.12 -13.37
N ALA A 140 -15.77 -27.32 -13.05
CA ALA A 140 -15.69 -25.92 -13.47
C ALA A 140 -15.53 -25.78 -15.00
N ILE A 141 -14.78 -26.64 -15.65
CA ILE A 141 -14.65 -26.68 -17.11
C ILE A 141 -16.01 -27.01 -17.78
N ALA A 142 -16.73 -28.01 -17.26
CA ALA A 142 -18.06 -28.38 -17.75
C ALA A 142 -19.04 -27.20 -17.61
N PHE A 143 -19.04 -26.53 -16.46
CA PHE A 143 -19.82 -25.31 -16.22
C PHE A 143 -19.52 -24.21 -17.25
N LEU A 144 -18.24 -23.90 -17.51
CA LEU A 144 -17.84 -22.90 -18.49
C LEU A 144 -18.32 -23.26 -19.91
N LYS A 145 -18.26 -24.56 -20.26
CA LYS A 145 -18.74 -25.05 -21.56
C LYS A 145 -20.25 -24.89 -21.71
N GLU A 146 -21.03 -25.29 -20.71
CA GLU A 146 -22.50 -25.20 -20.69
C GLU A 146 -22.96 -23.73 -20.72
N SER A 147 -22.33 -22.86 -19.91
CA SER A 147 -22.67 -21.45 -19.82
C SER A 147 -22.11 -20.60 -20.97
N ARG A 148 -21.27 -21.16 -21.85
CA ARG A 148 -20.55 -20.47 -22.92
C ARG A 148 -19.79 -19.24 -22.41
N ALA A 149 -19.24 -19.33 -21.18
CA ALA A 149 -18.59 -18.20 -20.50
C ALA A 149 -17.09 -18.05 -20.86
N GLY A 150 -16.59 -18.77 -21.85
CA GLY A 150 -15.20 -18.69 -22.30
C GLY A 150 -14.32 -19.79 -21.71
N ARG A 151 -13.03 -19.55 -21.64
CA ARG A 151 -12.00 -20.51 -21.19
C ARG A 151 -11.23 -19.95 -20.01
N ALA A 152 -10.88 -20.80 -19.05
CA ALA A 152 -10.00 -20.50 -17.94
C ALA A 152 -9.02 -21.66 -17.74
N THR A 153 -7.88 -21.37 -17.11
CA THR A 153 -6.91 -22.37 -16.68
C THR A 153 -7.14 -22.67 -15.21
N PHE A 154 -7.19 -23.95 -14.88
CA PHE A 154 -7.36 -24.42 -13.51
C PHE A 154 -6.09 -25.10 -13.03
N LEU A 155 -5.74 -24.90 -11.76
CA LEU A 155 -4.56 -25.42 -11.08
C LEU A 155 -5.02 -26.26 -9.88
N PRO A 156 -5.27 -27.58 -10.08
CA PRO A 156 -5.65 -28.47 -8.99
C PRO A 156 -4.48 -28.72 -8.05
N LEU A 157 -4.72 -28.65 -6.73
CA LEU A 157 -3.68 -28.85 -5.71
C LEU A 157 -3.13 -30.28 -5.71
N ASP A 158 -3.92 -31.26 -6.14
CA ASP A 158 -3.55 -32.69 -6.17
C ASP A 158 -2.75 -33.10 -7.41
N THR A 159 -2.75 -32.30 -8.48
CA THR A 159 -2.10 -32.67 -9.76
C THR A 159 -0.96 -31.78 -10.15
N VAL A 160 -0.96 -30.51 -9.71
CA VAL A 160 0.11 -29.56 -10.10
C VAL A 160 1.40 -29.93 -9.37
N GLN A 161 2.47 -30.11 -10.15
CA GLN A 161 3.81 -30.39 -9.65
C GLN A 161 4.65 -29.11 -9.68
N GLY A 162 5.25 -28.76 -8.55
CA GLY A 162 6.20 -27.67 -8.43
C GLY A 162 7.60 -28.08 -8.88
N HIS A 163 8.29 -27.20 -9.60
CA HIS A 163 9.68 -27.38 -10.00
C HIS A 163 10.46 -26.09 -9.77
N ARG A 164 11.57 -26.21 -9.04
CA ARG A 164 12.42 -25.06 -8.73
C ARG A 164 13.74 -25.11 -9.50
N PHE A 165 14.27 -23.95 -9.82
CA PHE A 165 15.63 -23.81 -10.29
C PHE A 165 16.59 -24.06 -9.10
N THR A 166 17.57 -24.94 -9.32
CA THR A 166 18.55 -25.36 -8.30
C THR A 166 19.99 -25.03 -8.69
N GLY A 167 20.18 -24.36 -9.83
CA GLY A 167 21.50 -23.95 -10.30
C GLY A 167 22.08 -22.78 -9.50
N PRO A 168 23.39 -22.53 -9.62
CA PRO A 168 24.02 -21.39 -8.98
C PRO A 168 23.54 -20.07 -9.59
N LEU A 169 23.10 -19.16 -8.75
CA LEU A 169 22.79 -17.77 -9.09
C LEU A 169 23.89 -16.86 -8.58
N THR A 170 24.14 -15.74 -9.23
CA THR A 170 25.15 -14.74 -8.84
C THR A 170 24.59 -13.34 -9.08
N GLY A 171 25.19 -12.35 -8.43
CA GLY A 171 24.71 -10.98 -8.49
C GLY A 171 23.44 -10.81 -7.67
N THR A 172 22.49 -10.05 -8.19
CA THR A 172 21.18 -9.81 -7.58
C THR A 172 20.14 -10.87 -7.96
N ALA A 173 20.51 -11.89 -8.74
CA ALA A 173 19.60 -12.89 -9.27
C ALA A 173 18.97 -13.74 -8.15
N GLU A 174 17.64 -13.73 -8.07
CA GLU A 174 16.85 -14.55 -7.15
C GLU A 174 15.80 -15.37 -7.92
N VAL A 175 15.40 -16.52 -7.37
CA VAL A 175 14.27 -17.28 -7.94
C VAL A 175 12.97 -16.57 -7.62
N ALA A 176 12.11 -16.34 -8.60
CA ALA A 176 10.87 -15.60 -8.43
C ALA A 176 9.95 -16.19 -7.34
N ALA A 177 9.97 -17.51 -7.16
CA ALA A 177 9.21 -18.18 -6.10
C ALA A 177 9.67 -17.82 -4.68
N ASP A 178 10.90 -17.31 -4.49
CA ASP A 178 11.41 -16.87 -3.18
C ASP A 178 11.00 -15.42 -2.85
N LEU A 179 10.41 -14.73 -3.81
CA LEU A 179 9.99 -13.32 -3.71
C LEU A 179 8.50 -13.17 -3.36
N VAL A 180 7.82 -14.29 -3.13
CA VAL A 180 6.41 -14.32 -2.73
C VAL A 180 6.22 -15.15 -1.47
N GLU A 181 5.28 -14.72 -0.64
CA GLU A 181 4.81 -15.47 0.52
C GLU A 181 3.47 -16.12 0.19
N VAL A 182 3.31 -17.37 0.59
CA VAL A 182 2.13 -18.18 0.31
C VAL A 182 1.92 -19.20 1.42
N ASP A 183 0.67 -19.63 1.66
CA ASP A 183 0.40 -20.77 2.53
C ASP A 183 1.06 -22.03 1.96
N ALA A 184 1.64 -22.88 2.83
CA ALA A 184 2.36 -24.10 2.45
C ALA A 184 1.56 -25.02 1.54
N ARG A 185 0.23 -25.04 1.64
CA ARG A 185 -0.66 -25.84 0.78
C ARG A 185 -0.61 -25.44 -0.71
N TYR A 186 -0.22 -24.19 -1.01
CA TYR A 186 -0.12 -23.66 -2.37
C TYR A 186 1.31 -23.62 -2.92
N GLN A 187 2.30 -24.11 -2.16
CA GLN A 187 3.70 -24.04 -2.53
C GLN A 187 3.97 -24.68 -3.90
N ASN A 188 3.35 -25.82 -4.21
CA ASN A 188 3.49 -26.47 -5.52
C ASN A 188 2.96 -25.60 -6.67
N ILE A 189 1.92 -24.81 -6.45
CA ILE A 189 1.39 -23.85 -7.44
C ILE A 189 2.42 -22.75 -7.70
N VAL A 190 2.97 -22.17 -6.64
CA VAL A 190 4.01 -21.12 -6.76
C VAL A 190 5.25 -21.67 -7.44
N ASP A 191 5.73 -22.83 -7.03
CA ASP A 191 6.92 -23.46 -7.63
C ASP A 191 6.68 -23.86 -9.10
N ASN A 192 5.46 -24.23 -9.47
CA ASN A 192 5.09 -24.50 -10.87
C ASN A 192 5.16 -23.25 -11.73
N LEU A 193 4.61 -22.12 -11.22
CA LEU A 193 4.49 -20.87 -11.98
C LEU A 193 5.77 -20.03 -11.95
N LEU A 194 6.43 -19.96 -10.80
CA LEU A 194 7.54 -19.04 -10.53
C LEU A 194 8.88 -19.74 -10.25
N GLY A 195 8.87 -21.02 -9.94
CA GLY A 195 10.05 -21.74 -9.47
C GLY A 195 11.21 -21.82 -10.47
N ARG A 196 10.96 -21.58 -11.75
CA ARG A 196 12.00 -21.59 -12.82
C ARG A 196 12.23 -20.23 -13.46
N ILE A 197 11.58 -19.19 -12.95
CA ILE A 197 11.76 -17.81 -13.36
C ILE A 197 12.77 -17.14 -12.43
N ILE A 198 13.68 -16.36 -13.00
CA ILE A 198 14.72 -15.65 -12.27
C ILE A 198 14.43 -14.17 -12.35
N VAL A 199 14.56 -13.47 -11.23
CA VAL A 199 14.43 -12.02 -11.14
C VAL A 199 15.80 -11.41 -10.91
N VAL A 200 16.09 -10.31 -11.57
CA VAL A 200 17.34 -9.53 -11.50
C VAL A 200 17.03 -8.03 -11.49
N ASP A 201 18.02 -7.20 -11.16
CA ASP A 201 17.79 -5.76 -11.07
C ASP A 201 17.53 -5.12 -12.44
N ASP A 202 18.34 -5.42 -13.46
CA ASP A 202 18.28 -4.74 -14.75
C ASP A 202 18.51 -5.68 -15.95
N LEU A 203 18.31 -5.12 -17.15
CA LEU A 203 18.44 -5.85 -18.41
C LEU A 203 19.88 -6.28 -18.72
N THR A 204 20.88 -5.56 -18.22
CA THR A 204 22.29 -5.89 -18.39
C THR A 204 22.62 -7.18 -17.65
N GLU A 205 22.18 -7.25 -16.39
CA GLU A 205 22.32 -8.46 -15.59
C GLU A 205 21.47 -9.62 -16.14
N ALA A 206 20.23 -9.33 -16.58
CA ALA A 206 19.35 -10.31 -17.21
C ALA A 206 20.06 -10.98 -18.41
N SER A 207 20.71 -10.19 -19.26
CA SER A 207 21.47 -10.71 -20.42
C SER A 207 22.67 -11.58 -20.01
N ALA A 208 23.39 -11.17 -18.96
CA ALA A 208 24.52 -11.92 -18.44
C ALA A 208 24.10 -13.26 -17.84
N VAL A 209 23.04 -13.26 -17.03
CA VAL A 209 22.45 -14.46 -16.43
C VAL A 209 21.89 -15.39 -17.50
N ALA A 210 21.15 -14.86 -18.49
CA ALA A 210 20.62 -15.65 -19.61
C ALA A 210 21.70 -16.39 -20.37
N LYS A 211 22.79 -15.72 -20.71
CA LYS A 211 23.95 -16.34 -21.38
C LYS A 211 24.53 -17.50 -20.57
N ARG A 212 24.76 -17.30 -19.26
CA ARG A 212 25.28 -18.34 -18.36
C ARG A 212 24.37 -19.56 -18.29
N LEU A 213 23.06 -19.33 -18.31
CA LEU A 213 22.03 -20.38 -18.26
C LEU A 213 21.68 -20.92 -19.66
N SER A 214 22.45 -20.55 -20.70
CA SER A 214 22.22 -20.96 -22.08
C SER A 214 20.79 -20.69 -22.55
N TYR A 215 20.19 -19.58 -22.09
CA TYR A 215 18.82 -19.14 -22.39
C TYR A 215 17.74 -20.19 -22.11
N ARG A 216 17.92 -21.01 -21.06
CA ARG A 216 16.95 -22.05 -20.67
C ARG A 216 15.87 -21.56 -19.74
N ASN A 217 16.10 -20.44 -19.08
CA ASN A 217 15.21 -19.86 -18.10
C ASN A 217 14.67 -18.51 -18.58
N ARG A 218 13.46 -18.20 -18.17
CA ARG A 218 12.89 -16.85 -18.28
C ARG A 218 13.45 -15.99 -17.17
N ILE A 219 13.92 -14.80 -17.51
CA ILE A 219 14.50 -13.83 -16.58
C ILE A 219 13.70 -12.54 -16.69
N VAL A 220 13.34 -11.96 -15.55
CA VAL A 220 12.54 -10.75 -15.45
C VAL A 220 13.31 -9.73 -14.63
N THR A 221 13.28 -8.46 -15.04
CA THR A 221 13.90 -7.35 -14.30
C THR A 221 12.90 -6.70 -13.35
N LEU A 222 13.39 -5.92 -12.37
CA LEU A 222 12.53 -5.21 -11.41
C LEU A 222 11.59 -4.22 -12.10
N ASP A 223 11.99 -3.65 -13.24
CA ASP A 223 11.16 -2.75 -14.07
C ASP A 223 10.27 -3.48 -15.09
N GLY A 224 10.23 -4.82 -15.06
CA GLY A 224 9.29 -5.62 -15.84
C GLY A 224 9.78 -5.95 -17.27
N GLN A 225 11.06 -5.83 -17.57
CA GLN A 225 11.60 -6.31 -18.84
C GLN A 225 11.92 -7.82 -18.77
N VAL A 226 11.91 -8.51 -19.90
CA VAL A 226 11.99 -9.97 -19.93
C VAL A 226 12.99 -10.46 -20.94
N VAL A 227 13.86 -11.37 -20.53
CA VAL A 227 14.61 -12.26 -21.43
C VAL A 227 13.94 -13.63 -21.38
N ASN A 228 13.29 -14.01 -22.47
CA ASN A 228 12.58 -15.29 -22.54
C ASN A 228 13.53 -16.47 -22.70
N ALA A 229 13.09 -17.64 -22.29
CA ALA A 229 13.74 -18.88 -22.70
C ALA A 229 13.77 -18.94 -24.24
N GLY A 230 14.93 -19.31 -24.78
CA GLY A 230 15.18 -19.26 -26.23
C GLY A 230 15.77 -17.93 -26.73
N GLY A 231 15.94 -16.91 -25.87
CA GLY A 231 16.74 -15.72 -26.13
C GLY A 231 16.02 -14.53 -26.75
N SER A 232 14.67 -14.51 -26.82
CA SER A 232 13.93 -13.31 -27.21
C SER A 232 13.80 -12.34 -26.05
N PHE A 233 13.73 -11.04 -26.35
CA PHE A 233 13.59 -9.96 -25.39
C PHE A 233 12.21 -9.32 -25.51
N THR A 234 11.62 -8.99 -24.40
CA THR A 234 10.36 -8.24 -24.31
C THR A 234 10.55 -7.09 -23.32
N GLY A 235 10.23 -5.88 -23.73
CA GLY A 235 10.40 -4.70 -22.90
C GLY A 235 9.89 -3.45 -23.61
N GLY A 236 10.04 -2.31 -22.96
CA GLY A 236 9.47 -1.02 -23.34
C GLY A 236 8.27 -0.70 -22.47
N SER A 237 7.99 0.60 -22.28
CA SER A 237 6.85 1.14 -21.51
C SER A 237 6.10 2.13 -22.37
#